data_a3a0b9bc9d08b1c8652c1fae3d8284e8
#
_entry.id   a3a0b9bc9d08b1c8652c1fae3d8284e8
#
_cell.length_a   1.000
_cell.length_b   1.000
_cell.length_c   1.000
_cell.angle_alpha   90.00
_cell.angle_beta   90.00
_cell.angle_gamma   90.00
#
_symmetry.space_group_name_H-M   'P 1'
#
loop_
_entity.id
_entity.type
_entity.pdbx_description
1 polymer ?
#
loop_
_entity_poly.entity_id
_entity_poly.type
_entity_poly.pdbx_seq_one_letter_code
_entity_poly.pdbx_strand_id
1 'polypeptide(L)'
;MKTLLTDLQHSIAQAPEHRHCHMTCEMVYVKRGRARFSIAGVDYTAGPGCLVLISPLEEHSVRALSEPYERYFATLSLPELTRAFPHSALIGVFRNRPAGFCHCVALRGAKPEADAIFDRLCREYAAHLPGARQMAEALLGEMLVLCYRACPGNFAASRSPSAARVDQVQQYIEEHFTQELTVTGLAERFFISPCHLT
;
A
#
# COMPACT_ATOMS: atom_id res chain seq x y z
N MET A 1 1.51 14.39 15.39
CA MET A 1 2.02 14.36 13.99
C MET A 1 1.58 13.02 13.39
N LYS A 2 0.89 13.00 12.25
CA LYS A 2 0.54 11.74 11.58
C LYS A 2 1.82 11.10 11.04
N THR A 3 1.98 9.79 11.21
CA THR A 3 3.17 9.04 10.77
C THR A 3 2.88 8.30 9.47
N LEU A 4 3.90 8.16 8.63
CA LEU A 4 3.82 7.40 7.36
C LEU A 4 3.51 5.93 7.63
N LEU A 5 4.29 5.29 8.52
CA LEU A 5 4.01 3.98 9.07
C LEU A 5 3.06 4.14 10.27
N THR A 6 1.88 3.55 10.19
CA THR A 6 0.91 3.54 11.29
C THR A 6 1.07 2.31 12.17
N ASP A 7 1.55 1.21 11.60
CA ASP A 7 1.97 0.01 12.32
C ASP A 7 3.03 -0.76 11.51
N LEU A 8 3.92 -1.46 12.20
CA LEU A 8 4.92 -2.33 11.59
C LEU A 8 5.24 -3.48 12.52
N GLN A 9 5.03 -4.69 12.05
CA GLN A 9 5.24 -5.91 12.84
C GLN A 9 6.06 -6.95 12.05
N HIS A 10 6.91 -7.66 12.78
CA HIS A 10 7.50 -8.92 12.36
C HIS A 10 6.77 -10.05 13.10
N SER A 11 6.18 -10.98 12.40
CA SER A 11 5.36 -12.04 12.98
C SER A 11 5.73 -13.40 12.42
N ILE A 12 5.74 -14.41 13.33
CA ILE A 12 5.95 -15.83 12.99
C ILE A 12 4.67 -16.64 13.30
N ALA A 13 3.63 -15.99 13.81
CA ALA A 13 2.38 -16.62 14.19
C ALA A 13 1.41 -16.79 13.01
N GLN A 14 0.45 -17.71 13.16
CA GLN A 14 -0.68 -17.80 12.24
C GLN A 14 -1.46 -16.48 12.20
N ALA A 15 -1.87 -16.07 11.02
CA ALA A 15 -2.79 -14.96 10.87
C ALA A 15 -4.23 -15.46 11.11
N PRO A 16 -5.03 -14.76 11.92
CA PRO A 16 -6.45 -15.09 12.05
C PRO A 16 -7.14 -14.95 10.69
N GLU A 17 -7.85 -16.00 10.28
CA GLU A 17 -8.60 -16.02 9.02
C GLU A 17 -9.97 -15.33 9.23
N HIS A 18 -9.99 -14.01 9.17
CA HIS A 18 -11.24 -13.27 9.08
C HIS A 18 -11.14 -12.20 8.01
N ARG A 19 -12.25 -11.96 7.32
CA ARG A 19 -12.35 -10.90 6.33
C ARG A 19 -12.50 -9.55 7.03
N HIS A 20 -11.74 -8.58 6.58
CA HIS A 20 -11.80 -7.22 7.09
C HIS A 20 -11.34 -6.22 6.03
N CYS A 21 -11.58 -4.95 6.27
CA CYS A 21 -11.03 -3.84 5.53
C CYS A 21 -10.65 -2.71 6.50
N HIS A 22 -9.78 -1.82 6.07
CA HIS A 22 -9.34 -0.67 6.87
C HIS A 22 -9.00 0.53 5.97
N MET A 23 -8.79 1.70 6.58
CA MET A 23 -8.54 2.96 5.87
C MET A 23 -7.05 3.17 5.50
N THR A 24 -6.17 2.24 5.84
CA THR A 24 -4.74 2.31 5.56
C THR A 24 -4.37 1.45 4.36
N CYS A 25 -3.27 1.80 3.68
CA CYS A 25 -2.60 0.85 2.80
C CYS A 25 -1.91 -0.23 3.62
N GLU A 26 -1.75 -1.41 3.06
CA GLU A 26 -1.04 -2.50 3.71
C GLU A 26 -0.02 -3.12 2.77
N MET A 27 1.15 -3.44 3.33
CA MET A 27 2.22 -4.20 2.69
C MET A 27 2.51 -5.43 3.55
N VAL A 28 2.33 -6.62 3.00
CA VAL A 28 2.71 -7.86 3.68
C VAL A 28 3.83 -8.53 2.89
N TYR A 29 5.02 -8.61 3.50
CA TYR A 29 6.15 -9.29 2.91
C TYR A 29 6.33 -10.68 3.54
N VAL A 30 6.29 -11.73 2.72
CA VAL A 30 6.48 -13.10 3.16
C VAL A 30 7.97 -13.44 3.19
N LYS A 31 8.53 -13.61 4.38
CA LYS A 31 9.94 -13.97 4.58
C LYS A 31 10.16 -15.48 4.47
N ARG A 32 9.25 -16.28 5.11
CA ARG A 32 9.28 -17.74 5.10
C ARG A 32 7.86 -18.33 5.12
N GLY A 33 7.72 -19.53 4.60
CA GLY A 33 6.43 -20.19 4.53
C GLY A 33 5.58 -19.71 3.38
N ARG A 34 4.29 -20.04 3.40
CA ARG A 34 3.32 -19.71 2.35
C ARG A 34 1.99 -19.33 2.97
N ALA A 35 1.28 -18.39 2.36
CA ALA A 35 -0.07 -18.01 2.76
C ALA A 35 -0.96 -17.79 1.54
N ARG A 36 -2.26 -17.97 1.72
CA ARG A 36 -3.32 -17.55 0.80
C ARG A 36 -3.83 -16.20 1.26
N PHE A 37 -3.93 -15.28 0.34
CA PHE A 37 -4.58 -13.99 0.48
C PHE A 37 -5.81 -13.97 -0.40
N SER A 38 -6.98 -13.74 0.17
CA SER A 38 -8.20 -13.40 -0.57
C SER A 38 -8.35 -11.89 -0.55
N ILE A 39 -8.27 -11.22 -1.70
CA ILE A 39 -8.35 -9.75 -1.81
C ILE A 39 -9.39 -9.40 -2.86
N ALA A 40 -10.41 -8.63 -2.49
CA ALA A 40 -11.53 -8.26 -3.37
C ALA A 40 -12.13 -9.47 -4.11
N GLY A 41 -12.23 -10.62 -3.43
CA GLY A 41 -12.79 -11.86 -3.97
C GLY A 41 -11.85 -12.68 -4.85
N VAL A 42 -10.58 -12.28 -5.00
CA VAL A 42 -9.56 -13.02 -5.77
C VAL A 42 -8.52 -13.63 -4.83
N ASP A 43 -8.21 -14.89 -5.05
CA ASP A 43 -7.22 -15.64 -4.25
C ASP A 43 -5.81 -15.55 -4.84
N TYR A 44 -4.84 -15.22 -4.00
CA TYR A 44 -3.42 -15.18 -4.31
C TYR A 44 -2.65 -16.10 -3.36
N THR A 45 -1.68 -16.85 -3.87
CA THR A 45 -0.75 -17.59 -3.02
C THR A 45 0.59 -16.87 -2.99
N ALA A 46 0.96 -16.35 -1.82
CA ALA A 46 2.24 -15.72 -1.58
C ALA A 46 3.21 -16.67 -0.88
N GLY A 47 4.45 -16.71 -1.34
CA GLY A 47 5.56 -17.46 -0.76
C GLY A 47 6.75 -16.56 -0.44
N PRO A 48 7.91 -17.14 -0.05
CA PRO A 48 9.09 -16.37 0.32
C PRO A 48 9.53 -15.40 -0.78
N GLY A 49 9.76 -14.14 -0.41
CA GLY A 49 10.10 -13.07 -1.34
C GLY A 49 8.92 -12.47 -2.09
N CYS A 50 7.67 -12.81 -1.73
CA CYS A 50 6.49 -12.13 -2.26
C CYS A 50 6.12 -10.94 -1.36
N LEU A 51 5.80 -9.82 -1.98
CA LEU A 51 5.20 -8.65 -1.36
C LEU A 51 3.74 -8.54 -1.82
N VAL A 52 2.82 -8.51 -0.87
CA VAL A 52 1.38 -8.31 -1.11
C VAL A 52 1.04 -6.85 -0.82
N LEU A 53 0.30 -6.21 -1.73
CA LEU A 53 -0.08 -4.81 -1.69
C LEU A 53 -1.60 -4.69 -1.62
N ILE A 54 -2.11 -4.03 -0.58
CA ILE A 54 -3.54 -3.84 -0.32
C ILE A 54 -3.82 -2.36 -0.17
N SER A 55 -4.84 -1.85 -0.86
CA SER A 55 -5.27 -0.45 -0.77
C SER A 55 -6.28 -0.24 0.34
N PRO A 56 -6.52 1.02 0.76
CA PRO A 56 -7.61 1.34 1.65
C PRO A 56 -8.95 0.76 1.17
N LEU A 57 -9.76 0.27 2.11
CA LEU A 57 -11.11 -0.28 1.87
C LEU A 57 -11.17 -1.55 1.01
N GLU A 58 -10.06 -2.14 0.59
CA GLU A 58 -10.08 -3.45 -0.04
C GLU A 58 -10.35 -4.54 1.02
N GLU A 59 -11.47 -5.23 0.87
CA GLU A 59 -11.77 -6.39 1.71
C GLU A 59 -10.75 -7.49 1.47
N HIS A 60 -10.13 -7.98 2.53
CA HIS A 60 -9.13 -9.02 2.44
C HIS A 60 -9.11 -9.94 3.65
N SER A 61 -8.53 -11.13 3.44
CA SER A 61 -8.19 -12.09 4.50
C SER A 61 -6.90 -12.81 4.17
N VAL A 62 -6.24 -13.35 5.20
CA VAL A 62 -5.01 -14.14 5.05
C VAL A 62 -5.10 -15.43 5.82
N ARG A 63 -4.66 -16.54 5.19
CA ARG A 63 -4.58 -17.86 5.77
C ARG A 63 -3.21 -18.47 5.53
N ALA A 64 -2.49 -18.84 6.61
CA ALA A 64 -1.25 -19.58 6.48
C ALA A 64 -1.50 -20.96 5.85
N LEU A 65 -0.66 -21.34 4.89
CA LEU A 65 -0.69 -22.64 4.20
C LEU A 65 0.45 -23.55 4.63
N SER A 66 1.45 -23.03 5.33
CA SER A 66 2.57 -23.79 5.87
C SER A 66 3.09 -23.17 7.17
N GLU A 67 3.75 -23.97 7.99
CA GLU A 67 4.45 -23.52 9.19
C GLU A 67 5.95 -23.78 9.05
N PRO A 68 6.83 -22.89 9.56
CA PRO A 68 6.48 -21.56 10.07
C PRO A 68 6.03 -20.62 8.96
N TYR A 69 5.08 -19.71 9.26
CA TYR A 69 4.71 -18.59 8.39
C TYR A 69 5.28 -17.31 9.01
N GLU A 70 6.39 -16.84 8.45
CA GLU A 70 7.10 -15.64 8.89
C GLU A 70 6.87 -14.51 7.89
N ARG A 71 6.41 -13.36 8.39
CA ARG A 71 6.09 -12.19 7.57
C ARG A 71 6.41 -10.88 8.28
N TYR A 72 6.64 -9.85 7.49
CA TYR A 72 6.52 -8.46 7.89
C TYR A 72 5.17 -7.93 7.43
N PHE A 73 4.56 -7.14 8.29
CA PHE A 73 3.27 -6.51 8.05
C PHE A 73 3.42 -5.03 8.36
N ALA A 74 3.15 -4.17 7.38
CA ALA A 74 3.26 -2.72 7.50
C ALA A 74 1.96 -2.07 7.06
N THR A 75 1.37 -1.23 7.90
CA THR A 75 0.27 -0.35 7.53
C THR A 75 0.76 1.07 7.31
N LEU A 76 0.27 1.69 6.24
CA LEU A 76 0.72 2.98 5.75
C LEU A 76 -0.45 3.96 5.63
N SER A 77 -0.22 5.20 6.05
CA SER A 77 -1.14 6.29 5.79
C SER A 77 -1.01 6.74 4.33
N LEU A 78 -2.06 6.57 3.52
CA LEU A 78 -2.04 7.00 2.11
C LEU A 78 -1.80 8.51 1.95
N PRO A 79 -2.39 9.42 2.76
CA PRO A 79 -2.05 10.84 2.71
C PRO A 79 -0.58 11.13 3.01
N GLU A 80 0.02 10.49 4.03
CA GLU A 80 1.43 10.68 4.35
C GLU A 80 2.34 10.09 3.26
N LEU A 81 1.96 8.94 2.69
CA LEU A 81 2.66 8.33 1.55
C LEU A 81 2.66 9.27 0.33
N THR A 82 1.53 9.90 0.04
CA THR A 82 1.41 10.90 -1.04
C THR A 82 2.29 12.12 -0.77
N ARG A 83 2.37 12.56 0.48
CA ARG A 83 3.22 13.69 0.87
C ARG A 83 4.71 13.36 0.79
N ALA A 84 5.11 12.13 1.17
CA ALA A 84 6.49 11.67 1.09
C ALA A 84 6.96 11.46 -0.37
N PHE A 85 6.06 11.03 -1.26
CA PHE A 85 6.36 10.75 -2.66
C PHE A 85 5.45 11.56 -3.61
N PRO A 86 5.51 12.90 -3.59
CA PRO A 86 4.63 13.73 -4.38
C PRO A 86 4.87 13.47 -5.88
N HIS A 87 3.78 13.34 -6.63
CA HIS A 87 3.79 13.09 -8.09
C HIS A 87 4.53 11.82 -8.53
N SER A 88 4.88 10.93 -7.60
CA SER A 88 5.56 9.67 -7.92
C SER A 88 4.58 8.63 -8.47
N ALA A 89 4.90 8.06 -9.62
CA ALA A 89 4.16 6.92 -10.15
C ALA A 89 4.24 5.68 -9.23
N LEU A 90 5.24 5.62 -8.34
CA LEU A 90 5.46 4.48 -7.43
C LEU A 90 4.32 4.27 -6.44
N ILE A 91 3.61 5.33 -6.04
CA ILE A 91 2.45 5.19 -5.14
C ILE A 91 1.16 4.82 -5.88
N GLY A 92 1.19 4.77 -7.20
CA GLY A 92 0.05 4.37 -8.04
C GLY A 92 -0.47 2.98 -7.68
N VAL A 93 0.37 2.08 -7.15
CA VAL A 93 -0.02 0.76 -6.65
C VAL A 93 -1.06 0.79 -5.53
N PHE A 94 -1.24 1.93 -4.86
CA PHE A 94 -2.26 2.13 -3.82
C PHE A 94 -3.40 3.05 -4.24
N ARG A 95 -3.33 3.68 -5.42
CA ARG A 95 -4.34 4.66 -5.89
C ARG A 95 -4.92 4.27 -7.24
N ASN A 96 -4.10 4.30 -8.27
CA ASN A 96 -4.51 4.20 -9.68
C ASN A 96 -4.02 2.90 -10.29
N ARG A 97 -4.62 1.81 -9.87
CA ARG A 97 -4.24 0.48 -10.32
C ARG A 97 -4.69 0.23 -11.75
N PRO A 98 -3.82 -0.28 -12.61
CA PRO A 98 -4.20 -0.69 -13.96
C PRO A 98 -5.16 -1.89 -13.93
N ALA A 99 -5.94 -2.06 -15.00
CA ALA A 99 -6.64 -3.32 -15.21
C ALA A 99 -5.63 -4.47 -15.23
N GLY A 100 -5.92 -5.53 -14.46
CA GLY A 100 -4.98 -6.66 -14.30
C GLY A 100 -3.88 -6.44 -13.25
N PHE A 101 -4.04 -5.45 -12.36
CA PHE A 101 -3.14 -5.28 -11.22
C PHE A 101 -2.96 -6.59 -10.45
N CYS A 102 -1.71 -6.94 -10.16
CA CYS A 102 -1.36 -8.12 -9.37
C CYS A 102 -1.01 -7.70 -7.93
N HIS A 103 -1.85 -8.08 -6.98
CA HIS A 103 -1.62 -7.79 -5.56
C HIS A 103 -0.35 -8.46 -5.01
N CYS A 104 0.05 -9.61 -5.56
CA CYS A 104 1.19 -10.38 -5.09
C CYS A 104 2.39 -10.21 -6.03
N VAL A 105 3.35 -9.38 -5.65
CA VAL A 105 4.58 -9.11 -6.41
C VAL A 105 5.71 -10.03 -5.93
N ALA A 106 6.23 -10.87 -6.83
CA ALA A 106 7.34 -11.77 -6.51
C ALA A 106 8.70 -11.05 -6.70
N LEU A 107 9.37 -10.74 -5.59
CA LEU A 107 10.70 -10.08 -5.54
C LEU A 107 11.84 -11.11 -5.58
N ARG A 108 11.73 -12.15 -6.41
CA ARG A 108 12.64 -13.32 -6.37
C ARG A 108 14.12 -12.94 -6.51
N GLY A 109 14.45 -12.03 -7.45
CA GLY A 109 15.82 -11.58 -7.70
C GLY A 109 16.32 -10.54 -6.68
N ALA A 110 15.41 -9.95 -5.88
CA ALA A 110 15.71 -8.90 -4.90
C ALA A 110 15.29 -9.32 -3.48
N LYS A 111 15.17 -10.63 -3.22
CA LYS A 111 14.77 -11.13 -1.90
C LYS A 111 15.74 -10.71 -0.79
N PRO A 112 17.09 -10.81 -0.95
CA PRO A 112 18.02 -10.38 0.10
C PRO A 112 17.88 -8.88 0.43
N GLU A 113 17.69 -8.05 -0.58
CA GLU A 113 17.49 -6.61 -0.43
C GLU A 113 16.16 -6.32 0.30
N ALA A 114 15.08 -7.00 -0.09
CA ALA A 114 13.77 -6.87 0.55
C ALA A 114 13.82 -7.32 2.02
N ASP A 115 14.48 -8.44 2.33
CA ASP A 115 14.71 -8.90 3.70
C ASP A 115 15.45 -7.81 4.51
N ALA A 116 16.53 -7.24 3.96
CA ALA A 116 17.32 -6.21 4.63
C ALA A 116 16.53 -4.91 4.85
N ILE A 117 15.71 -4.51 3.89
CA ILE A 117 14.85 -3.31 4.01
C ILE A 117 13.86 -3.48 5.18
N PHE A 118 13.13 -4.60 5.23
CA PHE A 118 12.17 -4.83 6.31
C PHE A 118 12.84 -4.99 7.69
N ASP A 119 13.99 -5.67 7.76
CA ASP A 119 14.77 -5.76 9.01
C ASP A 119 15.23 -4.39 9.49
N ARG A 120 15.61 -3.48 8.58
CA ARG A 120 15.98 -2.09 8.91
C ARG A 120 14.77 -1.28 9.32
N LEU A 121 13.64 -1.37 8.59
CA LEU A 121 12.40 -0.70 8.93
C LEU A 121 11.94 -1.06 10.35
N CYS A 122 11.96 -2.34 10.71
CA CYS A 122 11.60 -2.79 12.05
C CYS A 122 12.51 -2.20 13.14
N ARG A 123 13.82 -2.13 12.88
CA ARG A 123 14.77 -1.52 13.83
C ARG A 123 14.51 -0.03 14.02
N GLU A 124 14.33 0.72 12.93
CA GLU A 124 14.03 2.15 12.98
C GLU A 124 12.71 2.45 13.68
N TYR A 125 11.67 1.64 13.37
CA TYR A 125 10.35 1.79 13.97
C TYR A 125 10.38 1.54 15.48
N ALA A 126 11.10 0.52 15.94
CA ALA A 126 11.22 0.17 17.36
C ALA A 126 12.12 1.13 18.14
N ALA A 127 13.19 1.65 17.54
CA ALA A 127 14.19 2.46 18.21
C ALA A 127 13.80 3.93 18.39
N HIS A 128 12.85 4.44 17.61
CA HIS A 128 12.39 5.83 17.61
C HIS A 128 13.54 6.86 17.54
N LEU A 129 14.58 6.56 16.76
CA LEU A 129 15.76 7.39 16.63
C LEU A 129 15.47 8.73 15.92
N PRO A 130 16.27 9.78 16.17
CA PRO A 130 16.21 10.99 15.37
C PRO A 130 16.37 10.68 13.88
N GLY A 131 15.47 11.18 13.04
CA GLY A 131 15.48 10.88 11.61
C GLY A 131 14.80 9.56 11.21
N ALA A 132 14.20 8.81 12.13
CA ALA A 132 13.51 7.54 11.83
C ALA A 132 12.42 7.68 10.74
N ARG A 133 11.72 8.82 10.70
CA ARG A 133 10.75 9.11 9.64
C ARG A 133 11.43 9.16 8.26
N GLN A 134 12.50 9.92 8.12
CA GLN A 134 13.24 10.06 6.86
C GLN A 134 13.86 8.72 6.43
N MET A 135 14.33 7.94 7.40
CA MET A 135 14.83 6.60 7.13
C MET A 135 13.70 5.67 6.63
N ALA A 136 12.53 5.70 7.26
CA ALA A 136 11.38 4.92 6.82
C ALA A 136 10.92 5.33 5.41
N GLU A 137 10.87 6.62 5.09
CA GLU A 137 10.54 7.14 3.75
C GLU A 137 11.55 6.62 2.71
N ALA A 138 12.85 6.66 3.00
CA ALA A 138 13.89 6.18 2.11
C ALA A 138 13.77 4.66 1.85
N LEU A 139 13.59 3.86 2.92
CA LEU A 139 13.47 2.40 2.83
C LEU A 139 12.19 1.97 2.10
N LEU A 140 11.07 2.67 2.33
CA LEU A 140 9.83 2.42 1.60
C LEU A 140 9.96 2.81 0.12
N GLY A 141 10.64 3.91 -0.17
CA GLY A 141 10.96 4.30 -1.54
C GLY A 141 11.79 3.23 -2.27
N GLU A 142 12.81 2.71 -1.61
CA GLU A 142 13.62 1.60 -2.14
C GLU A 142 12.75 0.36 -2.40
N MET A 143 11.90 -0.03 -1.47
CA MET A 143 10.97 -1.16 -1.62
C MET A 143 10.03 -0.97 -2.81
N LEU A 144 9.45 0.22 -2.98
CA LEU A 144 8.57 0.53 -4.11
C LEU A 144 9.33 0.47 -5.45
N VAL A 145 10.59 0.87 -5.48
CA VAL A 145 11.45 0.71 -6.67
C VAL A 145 11.72 -0.76 -6.99
N LEU A 146 11.97 -1.60 -5.98
CA LEU A 146 12.12 -3.05 -6.18
C LEU A 146 10.83 -3.65 -6.76
N CYS A 147 9.66 -3.24 -6.24
CA CYS A 147 8.36 -3.64 -6.78
C CYS A 147 8.19 -3.20 -8.23
N TYR A 148 8.51 -1.96 -8.55
CA TYR A 148 8.44 -1.43 -9.91
C TYR A 148 9.29 -2.25 -10.88
N ARG A 149 10.52 -2.56 -10.49
CA ARG A 149 11.45 -3.37 -11.31
C ARG A 149 10.95 -4.81 -11.50
N ALA A 150 10.35 -5.40 -10.46
CA ALA A 150 9.83 -6.75 -10.50
C ALA A 150 8.52 -6.88 -11.29
N CYS A 151 7.66 -5.87 -11.26
CA CYS A 151 6.34 -5.88 -11.89
C CYS A 151 5.99 -4.49 -12.45
N PRO A 152 6.64 -4.03 -13.55
CA PRO A 152 6.39 -2.70 -14.12
C PRO A 152 4.92 -2.49 -14.53
N GLY A 153 4.23 -3.57 -14.91
CA GLY A 153 2.81 -3.53 -15.29
C GLY A 153 1.88 -3.02 -14.18
N ASN A 154 2.23 -3.24 -12.92
CA ASN A 154 1.47 -2.71 -11.77
C ASN A 154 1.53 -1.18 -11.64
N PHE A 155 2.52 -0.56 -12.28
CA PHE A 155 2.77 0.88 -12.22
C PHE A 155 2.46 1.57 -13.56
N ALA A 156 1.99 0.81 -14.53
CA ALA A 156 1.57 1.37 -15.81
C ALA A 156 0.46 2.38 -15.57
N ALA A 157 0.74 3.63 -15.92
CA ALA A 157 -0.19 4.72 -15.72
C ALA A 157 -1.43 4.48 -16.59
N SER A 158 -2.48 3.92 -16.00
CA SER A 158 -3.84 4.10 -16.48
C SER A 158 -4.26 5.54 -16.15
N ARG A 159 -3.51 6.52 -16.67
CA ARG A 159 -3.90 7.91 -16.60
C ARG A 159 -4.89 8.21 -17.72
N SER A 160 -6.10 7.69 -17.58
CA SER A 160 -7.18 8.39 -18.24
C SER A 160 -7.29 9.79 -17.58
N PRO A 161 -7.60 10.84 -18.32
CA PRO A 161 -7.85 12.17 -17.73
C PRO A 161 -8.87 12.13 -16.57
N SER A 162 -9.81 11.19 -16.61
CA SER A 162 -10.78 10.93 -15.54
C SER A 162 -10.14 10.39 -14.26
N ALA A 163 -9.20 9.43 -14.33
CA ALA A 163 -8.53 8.90 -13.15
C ALA A 163 -7.68 9.97 -12.44
N ALA A 164 -6.95 10.79 -13.20
CA ALA A 164 -6.19 11.91 -12.64
C ALA A 164 -7.10 12.93 -11.93
N ARG A 165 -8.32 13.11 -12.42
CA ARG A 165 -9.30 14.02 -11.83
C ARG A 165 -9.89 13.46 -10.55
N VAL A 166 -10.17 12.16 -10.49
CA VAL A 166 -10.60 11.48 -9.26
C VAL A 166 -9.55 11.63 -8.17
N ASP A 167 -8.26 11.47 -8.48
CA ASP A 167 -7.17 11.67 -7.52
C ASP A 167 -7.14 13.10 -6.98
N GLN A 168 -7.33 14.11 -7.83
CA GLN A 168 -7.37 15.50 -7.41
C GLN A 168 -8.54 15.77 -6.45
N VAL A 169 -9.70 15.17 -6.72
CA VAL A 169 -10.88 15.27 -5.83
C VAL A 169 -10.60 14.61 -4.50
N GLN A 170 -10.06 13.40 -4.50
CA GLN A 170 -9.72 12.69 -3.27
C GLN A 170 -8.70 13.47 -2.44
N GLN A 171 -7.65 13.96 -3.06
CA GLN A 171 -6.65 14.78 -2.38
C GLN A 171 -7.26 16.04 -1.77
N TYR A 172 -8.14 16.72 -2.50
CA TYR A 172 -8.81 17.91 -1.99
C TYR A 172 -9.69 17.60 -0.78
N ILE A 173 -10.45 16.48 -0.82
CA ILE A 173 -11.25 16.03 0.33
C ILE A 173 -10.35 15.74 1.53
N GLU A 174 -9.22 15.04 1.32
CA GLU A 174 -8.25 14.72 2.38
C GLU A 174 -7.61 15.96 3.03
N GLU A 175 -7.43 17.03 2.26
CA GLU A 175 -6.87 18.30 2.75
C GLU A 175 -7.89 19.19 3.45
N HIS A 176 -9.20 19.03 3.11
CA HIS A 176 -10.27 19.94 3.53
C HIS A 176 -11.42 19.26 4.27
N PHE A 177 -11.28 18.01 4.71
CA PHE A 177 -12.37 17.24 5.35
C PHE A 177 -12.92 17.87 6.65
N THR A 178 -12.22 18.82 7.24
CA THR A 178 -12.69 19.60 8.40
C THR A 178 -13.61 20.75 8.02
N GLN A 179 -13.76 21.06 6.72
CA GLN A 179 -14.63 22.07 6.18
C GLN A 179 -15.93 21.43 5.68
N GLU A 180 -16.96 22.26 5.46
CA GLU A 180 -18.19 21.79 4.83
C GLU A 180 -17.93 21.49 3.35
N LEU A 181 -17.93 20.19 3.00
CA LEU A 181 -17.76 19.73 1.62
C LEU A 181 -19.11 19.22 1.10
N THR A 182 -19.51 19.71 -0.07
CA THR A 182 -20.70 19.24 -0.78
C THR A 182 -20.34 18.61 -2.11
N VAL A 183 -21.15 17.62 -2.54
CA VAL A 183 -20.96 16.99 -3.87
C VAL A 183 -21.03 18.04 -4.98
N THR A 184 -21.94 18.98 -4.88
CA THR A 184 -22.10 20.06 -5.87
C THR A 184 -20.87 20.97 -5.90
N GLY A 185 -20.35 21.40 -4.75
CA GLY A 185 -19.16 22.25 -4.67
C GLY A 185 -17.89 21.53 -5.21
N LEU A 186 -17.75 20.23 -4.93
CA LEU A 186 -16.66 19.44 -5.51
C LEU A 186 -16.82 19.30 -7.03
N ALA A 187 -18.02 19.04 -7.51
CA ALA A 187 -18.32 18.91 -8.93
C ALA A 187 -17.98 20.21 -9.70
N GLU A 188 -18.39 21.38 -9.18
CA GLU A 188 -18.07 22.70 -9.75
C GLU A 188 -16.57 22.95 -9.76
N ARG A 189 -15.89 22.71 -8.62
CA ARG A 189 -14.45 22.96 -8.48
C ARG A 189 -13.60 22.15 -9.45
N PHE A 190 -13.98 20.90 -9.70
CA PHE A 190 -13.18 19.98 -10.53
C PHE A 190 -13.73 19.82 -11.96
N PHE A 191 -14.74 20.59 -12.32
CA PHE A 191 -15.38 20.57 -13.65
C PHE A 191 -15.86 19.17 -14.06
N ILE A 192 -16.54 18.51 -13.12
CA ILE A 192 -17.17 17.18 -13.31
C ILE A 192 -18.66 17.25 -12.97
N SER A 193 -19.45 16.36 -13.53
CA SER A 193 -20.86 16.30 -13.12
C SER A 193 -21.02 15.69 -11.73
N PRO A 194 -21.97 16.15 -10.91
CA PRO A 194 -22.26 15.54 -9.60
C PRO A 194 -22.51 14.04 -9.67
N CYS A 195 -23.12 13.57 -10.75
CA CYS A 195 -23.41 12.17 -11.00
C CYS A 195 -22.17 11.27 -11.19
N HIS A 196 -20.99 11.86 -11.44
CA HIS A 196 -19.73 11.14 -11.50
C HIS A 196 -19.00 11.06 -10.15
N LEU A 197 -19.53 11.74 -9.12
CA LEU A 197 -18.99 11.73 -7.75
C LEU A 197 -19.80 10.83 -6.80
N THR A 198 -20.94 10.37 -7.24
CA THR A 198 -21.82 9.45 -6.53
C THR A 198 -21.79 8.07 -7.16
#